data_761f919ec58a88a0ac7ddede8c17b4d9
#
_entry.id   761f919ec58a88a0ac7ddede8c17b4d9
#
_cell.length_a   1.000
_cell.length_b   1.000
_cell.length_c   1.000
_cell.angle_alpha   90.00
_cell.angle_beta   90.00
_cell.angle_gamma   90.00
#
_symmetry.space_group_name_H-M   'P 1'
#
loop_
_entity.id
_entity.type
_entity.pdbx_description
1 polymer ?
#
loop_
_entity_poly.entity_id
_entity_poly.type
_entity_poly.pdbx_seq_one_letter_code
_entity_poly.pdbx_strand_id
1 'polypeptide(L)'
;MVNLGNLYVQGGALSFVSGTSITIASGQFRDSTNVNDIVLSSAATIVASANGANGLDVGALANSTLYAVYVIGDSTGFNATAGLLSTSFSAPTLPAGYDMFRRIGAVLTSGAAAILDFSQAGRTIWYAA
;
A
#
# COMPACT_ATOMS: atom_id res chain seq x y z
N MET A 1 25.92 -6.84 9.31
CA MET A 1 24.50 -6.50 9.21
C MET A 1 24.31 -5.10 8.71
N VAL A 2 23.45 -4.93 7.75
CA VAL A 2 23.13 -3.61 7.17
C VAL A 2 22.08 -2.93 8.04
N ASN A 3 22.34 -1.67 8.39
CA ASN A 3 21.32 -0.86 9.04
C ASN A 3 20.49 -0.18 7.95
N LEU A 4 19.25 -0.59 7.80
CA LEU A 4 18.38 -0.10 6.74
C LEU A 4 17.64 1.17 7.14
N GLY A 5 17.59 1.50 8.43
CA GLY A 5 16.98 2.72 8.92
C GLY A 5 15.56 2.91 8.41
N ASN A 6 15.21 4.16 8.09
CA ASN A 6 13.87 4.49 7.63
C ASN A 6 13.60 4.07 6.18
N LEU A 7 14.59 3.52 5.49
CA LEU A 7 14.41 2.99 4.13
C LEU A 7 14.18 1.49 4.14
N TYR A 8 14.10 0.86 5.31
CA TYR A 8 13.97 -0.58 5.42
C TYR A 8 12.60 -1.04 4.87
N VAL A 9 12.66 -1.81 3.80
CA VAL A 9 11.50 -2.46 3.21
C VAL A 9 11.99 -3.81 2.70
N GLN A 10 11.42 -4.90 3.21
CA GLN A 10 11.75 -6.25 2.79
C GLN A 10 10.47 -6.96 2.43
N GLY A 11 10.41 -7.48 1.20
CA GLY A 11 9.18 -8.09 0.70
C GLY A 11 8.18 -7.03 0.23
N GLY A 12 6.89 -7.32 0.31
CA GLY A 12 5.84 -6.38 -0.05
C GLY A 12 5.67 -6.17 -1.54
N ALA A 13 6.04 -7.15 -2.36
CA ALA A 13 5.86 -7.05 -3.80
C ALA A 13 4.38 -6.88 -4.15
N LEU A 14 4.10 -6.00 -5.10
CA LEU A 14 2.74 -5.73 -5.53
C LEU A 14 2.36 -6.63 -6.69
N SER A 15 1.13 -7.11 -6.71
CA SER A 15 0.59 -7.92 -7.80
C SER A 15 -0.76 -7.38 -8.22
N PHE A 16 -0.96 -7.28 -9.54
CA PHE A 16 -2.24 -6.88 -10.10
C PHE A 16 -3.23 -8.03 -9.99
N VAL A 17 -4.46 -7.72 -9.54
CA VAL A 17 -5.55 -8.69 -9.47
C VAL A 17 -6.65 -8.32 -10.45
N SER A 18 -7.12 -7.07 -10.38
CA SER A 18 -8.21 -6.59 -11.25
C SER A 18 -8.19 -5.06 -11.27
N GLY A 19 -9.13 -4.46 -11.98
CA GLY A 19 -9.26 -3.01 -12.04
C GLY A 19 -9.57 -2.36 -10.69
N THR A 20 -9.96 -3.14 -9.68
CA THR A 20 -10.26 -2.61 -8.34
C THR A 20 -9.43 -3.26 -7.24
N SER A 21 -8.56 -4.22 -7.55
CA SER A 21 -7.84 -4.97 -6.53
C SER A 21 -6.37 -5.16 -6.87
N ILE A 22 -5.53 -5.07 -5.84
CA ILE A 22 -4.13 -5.44 -5.91
C ILE A 22 -3.77 -6.23 -4.66
N THR A 23 -2.68 -6.98 -4.71
CA THR A 23 -2.19 -7.75 -3.58
C THR A 23 -0.80 -7.27 -3.21
N ILE A 24 -0.55 -7.18 -1.91
CA ILE A 24 0.77 -6.90 -1.35
C ILE A 24 1.28 -8.21 -0.75
N ALA A 25 2.44 -8.68 -1.20
CA ALA A 25 3.05 -9.87 -0.62
C ALA A 25 3.51 -9.59 0.82
N SER A 26 3.65 -10.64 1.61
CA SER A 26 4.15 -10.53 2.97
C SER A 26 5.50 -9.83 3.00
N GLY A 27 5.79 -9.15 4.10
CA GLY A 27 7.05 -8.43 4.23
C GLY A 27 7.18 -7.74 5.56
N GLN A 28 8.27 -7.02 5.70
CA GLN A 28 8.59 -6.28 6.92
C GLN A 28 9.08 -4.89 6.52
N PHE A 29 8.56 -3.87 7.18
CA PHE A 29 8.76 -2.47 6.78
C PHE A 29 9.05 -1.62 7.99
N ARG A 30 9.89 -0.61 7.80
CA ARG A 30 10.05 0.45 8.80
C ARG A 30 8.96 1.49 8.53
N ASP A 31 8.31 1.98 9.60
CA ASP A 31 7.28 2.99 9.41
C ASP A 31 7.89 4.34 8.96
N SER A 32 7.03 5.29 8.58
CA SER A 32 7.48 6.57 8.04
C SER A 32 8.26 7.41 9.05
N THR A 33 8.09 7.16 10.34
CA THR A 33 8.81 7.88 11.40
C THR A 33 10.11 7.17 11.80
N ASN A 34 10.38 5.99 11.24
CA ASN A 34 11.55 5.18 11.56
C ASN A 34 11.62 4.78 13.05
N VAL A 35 10.47 4.61 13.67
CA VAL A 35 10.37 4.24 15.09
C VAL A 35 9.92 2.79 15.24
N ASN A 36 8.98 2.33 14.43
CA ASN A 36 8.37 1.02 14.58
C ASN A 36 8.53 0.18 13.32
N ASP A 37 8.51 -1.13 13.48
CA ASP A 37 8.42 -2.07 12.36
C ASP A 37 6.96 -2.39 12.08
N ILE A 38 6.62 -2.46 10.80
CA ILE A 38 5.32 -2.94 10.33
C ILE A 38 5.55 -4.31 9.72
N VAL A 39 4.92 -5.33 10.28
CA VAL A 39 5.09 -6.70 9.79
C VAL A 39 3.78 -7.17 9.16
N LEU A 40 3.86 -7.51 7.86
CA LEU A 40 2.76 -8.12 7.13
C LEU A 40 3.08 -9.61 7.03
N SER A 41 2.50 -10.43 7.91
CA SER A 41 2.87 -11.83 8.03
C SER A 41 2.29 -12.70 6.90
N SER A 42 1.26 -12.23 6.23
CA SER A 42 0.69 -12.89 5.05
C SER A 42 0.23 -11.84 4.06
N ALA A 43 0.07 -12.23 2.79
CA ALA A 43 -0.31 -11.30 1.75
C ALA A 43 -1.61 -10.58 2.08
N ALA A 44 -1.69 -9.29 1.75
CA ALA A 44 -2.89 -8.48 1.92
C ALA A 44 -3.47 -8.12 0.56
N THR A 45 -4.78 -8.17 0.44
CA THR A 45 -5.48 -7.76 -0.77
C THR A 45 -6.19 -6.44 -0.51
N ILE A 46 -5.86 -5.43 -1.32
CA ILE A 46 -6.54 -4.13 -1.28
C ILE A 46 -7.67 -4.15 -2.29
N VAL A 47 -8.88 -3.83 -1.85
CA VAL A 47 -10.05 -3.69 -2.71
C VAL A 47 -10.46 -2.23 -2.69
N ALA A 48 -10.16 -1.51 -3.77
CA ALA A 48 -10.30 -0.06 -3.83
C ALA A 48 -11.76 0.41 -3.94
N SER A 49 -12.70 -0.50 -4.09
CA SER A 49 -14.13 -0.16 -4.05
C SER A 49 -14.64 0.05 -2.62
N ALA A 50 -13.82 -0.26 -1.61
CA ALA A 50 -14.16 -0.05 -0.21
C ALA A 50 -13.21 0.98 0.40
N ASN A 51 -13.64 1.65 1.44
CA ASN A 51 -12.79 2.58 2.20
C ASN A 51 -12.33 1.93 3.49
N GLY A 52 -11.14 2.35 3.95
CA GLY A 52 -10.56 1.85 5.19
C GLY A 52 -9.44 0.86 4.94
N ALA A 53 -9.11 0.09 5.95
CA ALA A 53 -8.03 -0.90 5.87
C ALA A 53 -8.29 -1.89 4.74
N ASN A 54 -7.25 -2.18 3.97
CA ASN A 54 -7.33 -2.99 2.75
C ASN A 54 -8.25 -2.39 1.69
N GLY A 55 -8.28 -1.06 1.64
CA GLY A 55 -9.10 -0.33 0.67
C GLY A 55 -8.48 1.02 0.34
N LEU A 56 -9.35 1.97 -0.05
CA LEU A 56 -8.97 3.34 -0.35
C LEU A 56 -9.11 4.16 0.93
N ASP A 57 -8.21 5.09 1.18
CA ASP A 57 -8.26 5.87 2.43
C ASP A 57 -9.50 6.76 2.49
N VAL A 58 -9.80 7.48 1.43
CA VAL A 58 -11.00 8.33 1.35
C VAL A 58 -11.51 8.37 -0.10
N GLY A 59 -12.79 8.58 -0.27
CA GLY A 59 -13.40 8.80 -1.58
C GLY A 59 -13.57 7.54 -2.40
N ALA A 60 -13.47 7.68 -3.70
CA ALA A 60 -13.59 6.59 -4.68
C ALA A 60 -12.47 6.72 -5.71
N LEU A 61 -12.18 5.63 -6.40
CA LEU A 61 -11.17 5.64 -7.46
C LEU A 61 -11.51 6.71 -8.50
N ALA A 62 -10.53 7.54 -8.81
CA ALA A 62 -10.66 8.58 -9.81
C ALA A 62 -10.02 8.13 -11.13
N ASN A 63 -10.42 8.80 -12.22
CA ASN A 63 -9.88 8.54 -13.55
C ASN A 63 -8.45 9.04 -13.64
N SER A 64 -7.59 8.29 -14.32
CA SER A 64 -6.23 8.72 -14.69
C SER A 64 -5.47 9.31 -13.50
N THR A 65 -5.56 8.68 -12.36
CA THR A 65 -4.99 9.17 -11.09
C THR A 65 -3.95 8.21 -10.58
N LEU A 66 -2.85 8.75 -10.08
CA LEU A 66 -1.79 7.97 -9.44
C LEU A 66 -2.10 7.83 -7.95
N TYR A 67 -2.12 6.60 -7.48
CA TYR A 67 -2.37 6.28 -6.07
C TYR A 67 -1.12 5.71 -5.43
N ALA A 68 -0.77 6.22 -4.27
CA ALA A 68 0.28 5.63 -3.45
C ALA A 68 -0.24 4.37 -2.79
N VAL A 69 0.60 3.36 -2.70
CA VAL A 69 0.29 2.10 -2.02
C VAL A 69 1.04 2.08 -0.70
N TYR A 70 0.30 1.90 0.38
CA TYR A 70 0.84 1.87 1.73
C TYR A 70 0.60 0.53 2.40
N VAL A 71 1.53 0.16 3.28
CA VAL A 71 1.27 -0.81 4.34
C VAL A 71 1.01 -0.01 5.60
N ILE A 72 -0.06 -0.32 6.31
CA ILE A 72 -0.46 0.38 7.53
C ILE A 72 -0.50 -0.59 8.69
N GLY A 73 -0.21 -0.08 9.87
CA GLY A 73 -0.16 -0.90 11.07
C GLY A 73 -0.68 -0.17 12.30
N ASP A 74 -0.88 -0.94 13.35
CA ASP A 74 -1.34 -0.46 14.64
C ASP A 74 -0.26 -0.79 15.67
N SER A 75 0.36 0.23 16.24
CA SER A 75 1.45 0.04 17.19
C SER A 75 1.00 -0.69 18.46
N THR A 76 -0.30 -0.67 18.77
CA THR A 76 -0.83 -1.43 19.90
C THR A 76 -1.00 -2.92 19.58
N GLY A 77 -0.97 -3.30 18.30
CA GLY A 77 -1.14 -4.68 17.87
C GLY A 77 -2.58 -5.15 17.84
N PHE A 78 -3.55 -4.28 18.12
CA PHE A 78 -4.95 -4.66 18.17
C PHE A 78 -5.52 -4.91 16.77
N ASN A 79 -5.17 -4.05 15.81
CA ASN A 79 -5.62 -4.20 14.43
C ASN A 79 -4.54 -4.88 13.60
N ALA A 80 -4.96 -5.76 12.69
CA ALA A 80 -4.04 -6.47 11.81
C ALA A 80 -3.41 -5.50 10.80
N THR A 81 -2.15 -5.74 10.47
CA THR A 81 -1.45 -5.03 9.39
C THR A 81 -2.24 -5.18 8.09
N ALA A 82 -2.34 -4.10 7.34
CA ALA A 82 -3.18 -4.05 6.15
C ALA A 82 -2.56 -3.17 5.08
N GLY A 83 -3.16 -3.16 3.89
CA GLY A 83 -2.80 -2.26 2.82
C GLY A 83 -3.73 -1.05 2.77
N LEU A 84 -3.33 -0.02 2.04
CA LEU A 84 -4.12 1.20 1.86
C LEU A 84 -3.71 1.90 0.58
N LEU A 85 -4.69 2.40 -0.17
CA LEU A 85 -4.44 3.28 -1.31
C LEU A 85 -4.78 4.71 -0.94
N SER A 86 -3.99 5.66 -1.41
CA SER A 86 -4.20 7.08 -1.15
C SER A 86 -3.68 7.93 -2.30
N THR A 87 -4.33 9.05 -2.57
CA THR A 87 -3.79 10.04 -3.50
C THR A 87 -2.67 10.85 -2.86
N SER A 88 -2.51 10.80 -1.54
CA SER A 88 -1.43 11.47 -0.86
C SER A 88 -0.19 10.57 -0.82
N PHE A 89 0.94 11.09 -1.28
CA PHE A 89 2.19 10.35 -1.30
C PHE A 89 3.04 10.54 -0.03
N SER A 90 2.55 11.31 0.92
CA SER A 90 3.30 11.59 2.15
C SER A 90 2.46 11.46 3.43
N ALA A 91 1.15 11.64 3.34
CA ALA A 91 0.30 11.67 4.53
C ALA A 91 -1.08 11.08 4.22
N PRO A 92 -1.20 9.74 4.14
CA PRO A 92 -2.49 9.13 3.88
C PRO A 92 -3.44 9.36 5.06
N THR A 93 -4.74 9.31 4.80
CA THR A 93 -5.75 9.34 5.88
C THR A 93 -5.85 7.93 6.45
N LEU A 94 -5.30 7.72 7.63
CA LEU A 94 -5.30 6.40 8.23
C LEU A 94 -6.69 6.04 8.75
N PRO A 95 -7.13 4.79 8.55
CA PRO A 95 -8.36 4.31 9.16
C PRO A 95 -8.27 4.34 10.69
N ALA A 96 -9.41 4.38 11.36
CA ALA A 96 -9.45 4.38 12.82
C ALA A 96 -8.69 3.19 13.39
N GLY A 97 -7.86 3.43 14.39
CA GLY A 97 -7.07 2.38 15.05
C GLY A 97 -5.71 2.15 14.41
N TYR A 98 -5.38 2.81 13.30
CA TYR A 98 -4.07 2.68 12.66
C TYR A 98 -3.25 3.94 12.93
N ASP A 99 -1.96 3.77 13.23
CA ASP A 99 -1.07 4.88 13.56
C ASP A 99 0.30 4.77 12.90
N MET A 100 0.53 3.73 12.09
CA MET A 100 1.78 3.54 11.36
C MET A 100 1.50 3.38 9.88
N PHE A 101 2.40 3.87 9.03
CA PHE A 101 2.30 3.65 7.59
C PHE A 101 3.66 3.68 6.93
N ARG A 102 3.77 2.98 5.81
CA ARG A 102 4.94 3.03 4.94
C ARG A 102 4.47 2.94 3.50
N ARG A 103 4.87 3.93 2.68
CA ARG A 103 4.61 3.86 1.24
C ARG A 103 5.56 2.84 0.62
N ILE A 104 5.02 1.90 -0.14
CA ILE A 104 5.79 0.83 -0.76
C ILE A 104 5.73 0.85 -2.28
N GLY A 105 4.86 1.65 -2.87
CA GLY A 105 4.74 1.73 -4.31
C GLY A 105 3.63 2.65 -4.74
N ALA A 106 3.24 2.54 -5.99
CA ALA A 106 2.17 3.33 -6.56
C ALA A 106 1.50 2.57 -7.69
N VAL A 107 0.23 2.87 -7.93
CA VAL A 107 -0.53 2.33 -9.07
C VAL A 107 -1.25 3.47 -9.76
N LEU A 108 -1.49 3.30 -11.06
CA LEU A 108 -2.15 4.30 -11.88
C LEU A 108 -3.51 3.77 -12.33
N THR A 109 -4.52 4.64 -12.33
CA THR A 109 -5.83 4.28 -12.88
C THR A 109 -5.96 4.73 -14.33
N SER A 110 -6.85 4.03 -15.06
CA SER A 110 -7.20 4.38 -16.43
C SER A 110 -8.21 5.51 -16.47
N GLY A 111 -8.59 5.94 -17.68
CA GLY A 111 -9.65 6.91 -17.87
C GLY A 111 -11.05 6.42 -17.47
N ALA A 112 -11.17 5.16 -17.06
CA ALA A 112 -12.40 4.57 -16.56
C ALA A 112 -12.31 4.25 -15.05
N ALA A 113 -11.40 4.87 -14.33
CA ALA A 113 -11.20 4.70 -12.90
C ALA A 113 -10.93 3.24 -12.51
N ALA A 114 -10.13 2.55 -13.31
CA ALA A 114 -9.72 1.17 -13.02
C ALA A 114 -8.20 1.11 -12.92
N ILE A 115 -7.69 0.33 -11.96
CA ILE A 115 -6.26 0.13 -11.80
C ILE A 115 -5.73 -0.54 -13.06
N LEU A 116 -4.69 0.04 -13.66
CA LEU A 116 -4.05 -0.52 -14.83
C LEU A 116 -3.21 -1.73 -14.44
N ASP A 117 -3.23 -2.73 -15.30
CA ASP A 117 -2.37 -3.90 -15.14
C ASP A 117 -0.90 -3.46 -15.07
N PHE A 118 -0.15 -4.03 -14.17
CA PHE A 118 1.25 -3.68 -13.97
C PHE A 118 2.06 -4.91 -13.60
N SER A 119 3.38 -4.80 -13.81
CA SER A 119 4.36 -5.76 -13.33
C SER A 119 5.33 -5.04 -12.41
N GLN A 120 5.80 -5.73 -11.38
CA GLN A 120 6.80 -5.19 -10.50
C GLN A 120 8.03 -6.08 -10.52
N ALA A 121 9.20 -5.47 -10.73
CA ALA A 121 10.49 -6.12 -10.58
C ALA A 121 11.31 -5.33 -9.59
N GLY A 122 11.57 -5.89 -8.41
CA GLY A 122 12.19 -5.17 -7.32
C GLY A 122 11.34 -3.97 -6.91
N ARG A 123 11.84 -2.76 -7.11
CA ARG A 123 11.13 -1.53 -6.80
C ARG A 123 10.57 -0.83 -8.04
N THR A 124 10.70 -1.42 -9.22
CA THR A 124 10.22 -0.84 -10.46
C THR A 124 8.88 -1.45 -10.83
N ILE A 125 7.91 -0.61 -11.14
CA ILE A 125 6.57 -1.03 -11.55
C ILE A 125 6.36 -0.61 -13.00
N TRP A 126 5.95 -1.56 -13.85
CA TRP A 126 5.61 -1.30 -15.23
C TRP A 126 4.12 -1.52 -15.45
N TYR A 127 3.52 -0.64 -16.25
CA TYR A 127 2.10 -0.72 -16.58
C TYR A 127 1.93 -1.28 -17.98
N ALA A 128 0.93 -2.14 -18.14
CA ALA A 128 0.52 -2.58 -19.45
C ALA A 128 -0.21 -1.42 -20.15
N ALA A 129 0.16 -1.20 -21.40
CA ALA A 129 -0.43 -0.12 -22.18
C ALA A 129 -1.89 -0.42 -22.55
#